data_5ffadf746380f485cc0f71d450cea1a8
#
_entry.id   5ffadf746380f485cc0f71d450cea1a8
#
_cell.length_a   1.000
_cell.length_b   1.000
_cell.length_c   1.000
_cell.angle_alpha   90.00
_cell.angle_beta   90.00
_cell.angle_gamma   90.00
#
_symmetry.space_group_name_H-M   'P 1'
#
loop_
_entity.id
_entity.type
_entity.pdbx_description
1 polymer ?
#
loop_
_entity_poly.entity_id
_entity_poly.type
_entity_poly.pdbx_seq_one_letter_code
_entity_poly.pdbx_strand_id
1 'polypeptide(L)'
;MKSKIQIMASALSMFLVSVFLFSFHTCLASEEKENAAYDAPLSPQTQKCLVCHSRYTPGIAEDWQSSRHAATVPSEALRKPPLEKRISAESMPDKLGKYAVGCYECHSLNPKRHADTFSHMGFTIHVVVTPDDCKTCHPVEAKQFSGSKKSYAVKNIMDNPVYYTLTSAITGIRKIKDGKILSDKPSESTLHETCLGCHGTHVESTGMKKINTTIGEIAVPDLTNWPNQGVGRENPDGSLGACSACHARHSFSIEVARKPYTCSQCHLEPDVPAWNVYDESKHGDILFSKYQEWNFNKVPWVVGKDFKTPSCATCHNSLLVSPAGDVVIARTHDFGSRLWIRIFGLIYSHPQPKSGDTTIIKNKDGLPLPTSFEGEPASDYLIDKTEQEARLNSMKKVCNNCHSTDWINGHFSKFENTIKETDEMTLTATKLMMNAWQEGIEDKSNPFDESIEQMWASQWLFYSNSIRFASAMTGAPDYAAFKNGWWYLNENLQHMKDWMEFKKKVQER
;
A
#
# COMPACT_ATOMS: atom_id res chain seq x y z
N MET A 1 -0.46 60.07 42.91
CA MET A 1 -0.67 59.46 41.59
C MET A 1 0.60 59.27 40.78
N LYS A 2 1.63 60.11 40.89
CA LYS A 2 2.88 59.97 40.11
C LYS A 2 3.79 58.80 40.52
N SER A 3 3.74 58.33 41.78
CA SER A 3 4.61 57.21 42.24
C SER A 3 4.14 55.83 41.82
N LYS A 4 2.82 55.60 41.62
CA LYS A 4 2.29 54.31 41.14
C LYS A 4 2.52 54.04 39.65
N ILE A 5 2.64 55.10 38.84
CA ILE A 5 2.91 54.94 37.40
C ILE A 5 4.37 54.59 37.16
N GLN A 6 5.32 55.08 37.97
CA GLN A 6 6.73 54.72 37.82
C GLN A 6 7.04 53.28 38.21
N ILE A 7 6.34 52.73 39.22
CA ILE A 7 6.51 51.32 39.63
C ILE A 7 5.92 50.38 38.59
N MET A 8 4.79 50.73 37.98
CA MET A 8 4.22 49.90 36.85
C MET A 8 5.08 49.93 35.60
N ALA A 9 5.72 51.06 35.27
CA ALA A 9 6.61 51.14 34.09
C ALA A 9 7.86 50.31 34.28
N SER A 10 8.44 50.29 35.49
CA SER A 10 9.63 49.45 35.82
C SER A 10 9.29 47.95 35.84
N ALA A 11 8.13 47.55 36.34
CA ALA A 11 7.70 46.13 36.32
C ALA A 11 7.41 45.64 34.91
N LEU A 12 6.81 46.47 34.05
CA LEU A 12 6.54 46.12 32.67
C LEU A 12 7.82 46.01 31.81
N SER A 13 8.80 46.87 32.07
CA SER A 13 10.11 46.84 31.42
C SER A 13 10.93 45.59 31.79
N MET A 14 10.91 45.18 33.06
CA MET A 14 11.55 43.93 33.54
C MET A 14 10.87 42.69 32.97
N PHE A 15 9.53 42.70 32.84
CA PHE A 15 8.80 41.56 32.27
C PHE A 15 9.06 41.41 30.76
N LEU A 16 9.12 42.49 30.00
CA LEU A 16 9.47 42.48 28.60
C LEU A 16 10.91 42.03 28.32
N VAL A 17 11.86 42.43 29.18
CA VAL A 17 13.26 41.99 29.08
C VAL A 17 13.39 40.49 29.43
N SER A 18 12.64 40.00 30.42
CA SER A 18 12.62 38.58 30.77
C SER A 18 11.99 37.70 29.66
N VAL A 19 10.92 38.17 29.04
CA VAL A 19 10.30 37.45 27.92
C VAL A 19 11.20 37.45 26.69
N PHE A 20 11.92 38.55 26.43
CA PHE A 20 12.89 38.58 25.30
C PHE A 20 14.11 37.69 25.55
N LEU A 21 14.62 37.63 26.79
CA LEU A 21 15.72 36.71 27.14
C LEU A 21 15.29 35.24 27.14
N PHE A 22 14.05 34.91 27.51
CA PHE A 22 13.54 33.56 27.42
C PHE A 22 13.29 33.13 25.95
N SER A 23 12.81 34.05 25.07
CA SER A 23 12.65 33.77 23.64
C SER A 23 14.01 33.60 22.94
N PHE A 24 15.07 34.29 23.39
CA PHE A 24 16.41 34.11 22.82
C PHE A 24 17.07 32.79 23.27
N HIS A 25 16.79 32.31 24.51
CA HIS A 25 17.31 31.02 24.97
C HIS A 25 16.61 29.81 24.31
N THR A 26 15.36 29.94 23.91
CA THR A 26 14.66 28.88 23.17
C THR A 26 15.02 28.85 21.69
N CYS A 27 15.55 29.94 21.14
CA CYS A 27 16.05 29.97 19.74
C CYS A 27 17.50 29.50 19.62
N LEU A 28 18.30 29.56 20.70
CA LEU A 28 19.69 29.06 20.71
C LEU A 28 19.82 27.60 21.14
N ALA A 29 18.74 26.98 21.63
CA ALA A 29 18.74 25.55 21.97
C ALA A 29 18.41 24.64 20.76
N SER A 30 18.28 25.19 19.55
CA SER A 30 18.03 24.43 18.31
C SER A 30 19.26 24.29 17.41
N GLU A 31 20.44 24.71 17.85
CA GLU A 31 21.68 24.69 17.02
C GLU A 31 22.76 23.70 17.48
N GLU A 32 22.46 22.78 18.36
CA GLU A 32 23.30 21.58 18.57
C GLU A 32 22.51 20.31 18.23
N LYS A 33 22.03 20.15 16.98
CA LYS A 33 22.13 18.83 16.38
C LYS A 33 23.62 18.64 16.08
N GLU A 34 24.32 18.07 17.06
CA GLU A 34 25.62 17.43 16.84
C GLU A 34 25.57 16.74 15.48
N ASN A 35 26.56 17.02 14.64
CA ASN A 35 26.87 16.16 13.50
C ASN A 35 26.93 14.75 14.03
N ALA A 36 25.85 13.99 13.86
CA ALA A 36 25.81 12.59 14.24
C ALA A 36 26.96 11.96 13.45
N ALA A 37 28.06 11.72 14.12
CA ALA A 37 29.15 10.95 13.56
C ALA A 37 28.51 9.64 13.12
N TYR A 38 28.68 9.25 11.87
CA TYR A 38 28.15 7.99 11.37
C TYR A 38 28.70 6.89 12.25
N ASP A 39 27.85 6.17 12.97
CA ASP A 39 28.25 5.04 13.81
C ASP A 39 28.92 3.93 12.98
N ALA A 40 28.64 3.91 11.68
CA ALA A 40 29.18 2.94 10.74
C ALA A 40 30.11 3.61 9.69
N PRO A 41 31.25 3.00 9.36
CA PRO A 41 32.18 3.54 8.37
C PRO A 41 31.52 3.61 6.98
N LEU A 42 31.75 4.73 6.27
CA LEU A 42 31.28 4.95 4.91
C LEU A 42 32.33 4.52 3.88
N SER A 43 31.89 3.97 2.75
CA SER A 43 32.76 3.73 1.62
C SER A 43 33.28 5.07 1.04
N PRO A 44 34.49 5.08 0.45
CA PRO A 44 35.01 6.27 -0.23
C PRO A 44 34.08 6.79 -1.34
N GLN A 45 33.32 5.89 -1.97
CA GLN A 45 32.37 6.21 -3.02
C GLN A 45 31.15 6.95 -2.45
N THR A 46 30.51 6.41 -1.43
CA THR A 46 29.38 7.08 -0.74
C THR A 46 29.80 8.43 -0.15
N GLN A 47 31.02 8.54 0.42
CA GLN A 47 31.53 9.83 0.88
C GLN A 47 31.59 10.87 -0.24
N LYS A 48 32.08 10.50 -1.44
CA LYS A 48 32.10 11.38 -2.61
C LYS A 48 30.70 11.79 -3.07
N CYS A 49 29.72 10.89 -3.02
CA CYS A 49 28.33 11.23 -3.30
C CYS A 49 27.81 12.30 -2.34
N LEU A 50 28.07 12.15 -1.05
CA LEU A 50 27.61 13.06 -0.01
C LEU A 50 28.22 14.46 -0.12
N VAL A 51 29.44 14.62 -0.63
CA VAL A 51 30.05 15.95 -0.86
C VAL A 51 29.14 16.86 -1.71
N CYS A 52 28.49 16.31 -2.72
CA CYS A 52 27.57 17.07 -3.57
C CYS A 52 26.12 16.99 -3.07
N HIS A 53 25.63 15.77 -2.78
CA HIS A 53 24.21 15.56 -2.50
C HIS A 53 23.76 16.16 -1.18
N SER A 54 24.63 16.33 -0.17
CA SER A 54 24.30 17.09 1.05
C SER A 54 24.05 18.58 0.78
N ARG A 55 24.52 19.10 -0.35
CA ARG A 55 24.33 20.51 -0.75
C ARG A 55 23.17 20.68 -1.74
N TYR A 56 23.08 19.78 -2.74
CA TYR A 56 22.15 19.94 -3.87
C TYR A 56 20.84 19.18 -3.70
N THR A 57 20.83 18.11 -2.91
CA THR A 57 19.65 17.34 -2.54
C THR A 57 19.68 16.97 -1.06
N PRO A 58 19.72 17.97 -0.15
CA PRO A 58 19.95 17.73 1.28
C PRO A 58 18.91 16.81 1.91
N GLY A 59 17.63 16.89 1.52
CA GLY A 59 16.59 16.02 2.04
C GLY A 59 16.85 14.53 1.76
N ILE A 60 17.42 14.18 0.61
CA ILE A 60 17.81 12.79 0.29
C ILE A 60 18.95 12.33 1.21
N ALA A 61 19.93 13.18 1.42
CA ALA A 61 21.08 12.88 2.28
C ALA A 61 20.66 12.72 3.74
N GLU A 62 19.84 13.63 4.27
CA GLU A 62 19.31 13.59 5.64
C GLU A 62 18.42 12.38 5.89
N ASP A 63 17.51 12.05 4.96
CA ASP A 63 16.69 10.87 5.04
C ASP A 63 17.53 9.60 5.14
N TRP A 64 18.55 9.46 4.28
CA TRP A 64 19.44 8.33 4.33
C TRP A 64 20.23 8.29 5.66
N GLN A 65 20.77 9.43 6.12
CA GLN A 65 21.52 9.54 7.38
C GLN A 65 20.69 9.07 8.59
N SER A 66 19.38 9.30 8.55
CA SER A 66 18.46 8.85 9.61
C SER A 66 18.16 7.34 9.55
N SER A 67 18.59 6.65 8.50
CA SER A 67 18.25 5.25 8.25
C SER A 67 19.12 4.27 9.03
N ARG A 68 18.58 3.05 9.22
CA ARG A 68 19.38 1.94 9.75
C ARG A 68 20.49 1.50 8.81
N HIS A 69 20.37 1.78 7.52
CA HIS A 69 21.39 1.50 6.52
C HIS A 69 22.64 2.39 6.73
N ALA A 70 22.45 3.62 7.15
CA ALA A 70 23.56 4.51 7.50
C ALA A 70 24.21 4.15 8.85
N ALA A 71 23.43 3.61 9.79
CA ALA A 71 23.86 3.37 11.17
C ALA A 71 24.47 1.97 11.42
N THR A 72 24.40 1.04 10.46
CA THR A 72 24.82 -0.36 10.71
C THR A 72 25.51 -0.95 9.48
N VAL A 73 26.68 -1.55 9.67
CA VAL A 73 27.32 -2.31 8.61
C VAL A 73 26.69 -3.71 8.45
N PRO A 74 26.57 -4.25 7.23
CA PRO A 74 25.93 -5.52 6.99
C PRO A 74 26.55 -6.70 7.76
N SER A 75 27.85 -6.72 7.96
CA SER A 75 28.52 -7.76 8.76
C SER A 75 28.09 -7.77 10.23
N GLU A 76 27.77 -6.62 10.82
CA GLU A 76 27.21 -6.52 12.17
C GLU A 76 25.73 -6.91 12.18
N ALA A 77 24.97 -6.49 11.17
CA ALA A 77 23.57 -6.87 11.03
C ALA A 77 23.40 -8.41 10.94
N LEU A 78 24.32 -9.10 10.29
CA LEU A 78 24.34 -10.58 10.20
C LEU A 78 24.53 -11.26 11.55
N ARG A 79 25.26 -10.64 12.49
CA ARG A 79 25.56 -11.18 13.82
C ARG A 79 24.50 -10.90 14.88
N LYS A 80 23.51 -10.06 14.57
CA LYS A 80 22.43 -9.73 15.52
C LYS A 80 21.62 -10.97 15.91
N PRO A 81 21.07 -11.02 17.14
CA PRO A 81 20.17 -12.09 17.54
C PRO A 81 19.01 -12.28 16.55
N PRO A 82 18.49 -13.50 16.35
CA PRO A 82 17.48 -13.79 15.34
C PRO A 82 16.25 -12.87 15.37
N LEU A 83 15.76 -12.51 16.57
CA LEU A 83 14.59 -11.63 16.70
C LEU A 83 14.91 -10.15 16.40
N GLU A 84 16.16 -9.74 16.49
CA GLU A 84 16.61 -8.38 16.18
C GLU A 84 17.12 -8.25 14.76
N LYS A 85 17.46 -9.36 14.11
CA LYS A 85 18.04 -9.41 12.77
C LYS A 85 17.02 -8.92 11.73
N ARG A 86 17.41 -7.96 10.90
CA ARG A 86 16.59 -7.37 9.83
C ARG A 86 17.11 -7.66 8.43
N ILE A 87 18.24 -8.28 8.33
CA ILE A 87 18.84 -8.83 7.12
C ILE A 87 18.52 -10.33 7.07
N SER A 88 18.08 -10.85 5.92
CA SER A 88 17.74 -12.27 5.77
C SER A 88 18.76 -13.06 4.95
N ALA A 89 19.75 -12.38 4.36
CA ALA A 89 20.89 -13.07 3.74
C ALA A 89 21.68 -13.86 4.78
N GLU A 90 22.23 -14.99 4.37
CA GLU A 90 23.10 -15.83 5.22
C GLU A 90 24.54 -15.33 5.23
N SER A 91 24.98 -14.74 4.11
CA SER A 91 26.31 -14.17 3.91
C SER A 91 26.25 -12.95 3.02
N MET A 92 27.33 -12.16 3.02
CA MET A 92 27.46 -10.96 2.21
C MET A 92 28.78 -10.96 1.45
N PRO A 93 28.81 -10.38 0.24
CA PRO A 93 30.08 -10.08 -0.42
C PRO A 93 30.97 -9.19 0.46
N ASP A 94 32.25 -9.49 0.58
CA ASP A 94 33.20 -8.78 1.45
C ASP A 94 33.20 -7.25 1.24
N LYS A 95 33.05 -6.82 -0.01
CA LYS A 95 32.99 -5.40 -0.39
C LYS A 95 31.77 -4.66 0.18
N LEU A 96 30.67 -5.36 0.44
CA LEU A 96 29.44 -4.79 1.01
C LEU A 96 29.39 -4.94 2.53
N GLY A 97 30.14 -5.88 3.11
CA GLY A 97 30.08 -6.19 4.55
C GLY A 97 30.73 -5.16 5.47
N LYS A 98 31.62 -4.32 4.95
CA LYS A 98 32.52 -3.47 5.74
C LYS A 98 32.05 -2.03 5.94
N TYR A 99 31.15 -1.56 5.13
CA TYR A 99 30.67 -0.16 5.12
C TYR A 99 29.15 -0.11 5.32
N ALA A 100 28.67 1.03 5.78
CA ALA A 100 27.25 1.34 5.75
C ALA A 100 26.70 1.20 4.32
N VAL A 101 25.44 0.78 4.20
CA VAL A 101 24.78 0.67 2.89
C VAL A 101 24.33 2.06 2.47
N GLY A 102 25.16 2.74 1.68
CA GLY A 102 24.97 4.12 1.26
C GLY A 102 24.51 4.26 -0.17
N CYS A 103 24.68 5.48 -0.70
CA CYS A 103 24.25 5.83 -2.05
C CYS A 103 24.84 4.87 -3.08
N TYR A 104 26.17 4.71 -3.05
CA TYR A 104 26.87 3.87 -4.02
C TYR A 104 26.52 2.38 -3.86
N GLU A 105 26.39 1.89 -2.63
CA GLU A 105 26.08 0.49 -2.34
C GLU A 105 24.68 0.08 -2.82
N CYS A 106 23.74 1.01 -2.94
CA CYS A 106 22.43 0.77 -3.53
C CYS A 106 22.42 0.99 -5.04
N HIS A 107 22.90 2.16 -5.48
CA HIS A 107 22.79 2.59 -6.88
C HIS A 107 23.84 1.99 -7.83
N SER A 108 24.75 1.15 -7.34
CA SER A 108 25.72 0.42 -8.17
C SER A 108 25.55 -1.08 -8.18
N LEU A 109 24.49 -1.60 -7.56
CA LEU A 109 24.18 -3.03 -7.57
C LEU A 109 23.72 -3.50 -8.96
N ASN A 110 24.08 -4.71 -9.34
CA ASN A 110 23.59 -5.38 -10.55
C ASN A 110 23.62 -4.56 -11.85
N PRO A 111 24.65 -3.71 -12.13
CA PRO A 111 24.60 -2.71 -13.20
C PRO A 111 24.37 -3.31 -14.59
N LYS A 112 24.68 -4.58 -14.81
CA LYS A 112 24.46 -5.27 -16.08
C LYS A 112 22.99 -5.61 -16.35
N ARG A 113 22.16 -5.59 -15.32
CA ARG A 113 20.72 -5.85 -15.43
C ARG A 113 19.90 -4.58 -15.61
N HIS A 114 20.46 -3.44 -15.20
CA HIS A 114 19.79 -2.16 -15.24
C HIS A 114 19.94 -1.46 -16.58
N ALA A 115 18.83 -1.34 -17.33
CA ALA A 115 18.78 -0.58 -18.57
C ALA A 115 18.97 0.94 -18.34
N ASP A 116 18.75 1.42 -17.13
CA ASP A 116 18.95 2.80 -16.67
C ASP A 116 20.36 3.07 -16.09
N THR A 117 21.32 2.18 -16.35
CA THR A 117 22.71 2.37 -15.92
C THR A 117 23.39 3.46 -16.74
N PHE A 118 24.09 4.36 -16.06
CA PHE A 118 24.84 5.47 -16.70
C PHE A 118 26.09 5.86 -15.91
N SER A 119 26.94 6.68 -16.53
CA SER A 119 28.12 7.24 -15.85
C SER A 119 27.76 8.58 -15.20
N HIS A 120 28.02 8.69 -13.89
CA HIS A 120 27.82 9.91 -13.10
C HIS A 120 29.04 10.19 -12.25
N MET A 121 29.74 11.32 -12.51
CA MET A 121 30.95 11.75 -11.78
C MET A 121 32.00 10.64 -11.62
N GLY A 122 32.21 9.85 -12.67
CA GLY A 122 33.16 8.75 -12.69
C GLY A 122 32.70 7.44 -12.08
N PHE A 123 31.46 7.36 -11.66
CA PHE A 123 30.84 6.13 -11.16
C PHE A 123 29.79 5.60 -12.15
N THR A 124 29.71 4.27 -12.26
CA THR A 124 28.63 3.58 -12.96
C THR A 124 27.50 3.32 -11.96
N ILE A 125 26.38 3.95 -12.18
CA ILE A 125 25.21 3.87 -11.30
C ILE A 125 23.91 3.76 -12.12
N HIS A 126 22.81 3.39 -11.46
CA HIS A 126 21.44 3.42 -12.00
C HIS A 126 20.54 4.30 -11.13
N VAL A 127 19.43 4.75 -11.70
CA VAL A 127 18.47 5.64 -11.00
C VAL A 127 17.50 4.83 -10.14
N VAL A 128 16.96 3.75 -10.70
CA VAL A 128 15.87 2.98 -10.07
C VAL A 128 16.44 1.82 -9.29
N VAL A 129 16.52 1.95 -7.95
CA VAL A 129 16.83 0.80 -7.07
C VAL A 129 15.61 -0.11 -6.98
N THR A 130 15.81 -1.39 -7.19
CA THR A 130 14.77 -2.39 -7.44
C THR A 130 14.70 -3.48 -6.36
N PRO A 131 13.64 -4.31 -6.33
CA PRO A 131 13.59 -5.47 -5.46
C PRO A 131 14.75 -6.45 -5.66
N ASP A 132 15.29 -6.56 -6.86
CA ASP A 132 16.45 -7.43 -7.15
C ASP A 132 17.75 -6.89 -6.56
N ASP A 133 17.89 -5.58 -6.37
CA ASP A 133 19.00 -4.99 -5.61
C ASP A 133 18.82 -5.24 -4.10
N CYS A 134 17.62 -4.99 -3.58
CA CYS A 134 17.30 -5.25 -2.18
C CYS A 134 17.52 -6.72 -1.79
N LYS A 135 17.26 -7.66 -2.71
CA LYS A 135 17.43 -9.10 -2.56
C LYS A 135 18.85 -9.50 -2.17
N THR A 136 19.86 -8.71 -2.49
CA THR A 136 21.25 -8.96 -2.09
C THR A 136 21.40 -9.11 -0.57
N CYS A 137 20.63 -8.33 0.19
CA CYS A 137 20.63 -8.34 1.66
C CYS A 137 19.33 -8.90 2.26
N HIS A 138 18.23 -8.82 1.51
CA HIS A 138 16.87 -9.19 1.93
C HIS A 138 16.22 -10.26 1.03
N PRO A 139 16.88 -11.43 0.80
CA PRO A 139 16.39 -12.42 -0.15
C PRO A 139 15.05 -13.04 0.23
N VAL A 140 14.77 -13.23 1.53
CA VAL A 140 13.49 -13.80 2.00
C VAL A 140 12.34 -12.83 1.76
N GLU A 141 12.54 -11.57 2.12
CA GLU A 141 11.56 -10.51 1.92
C GLU A 141 11.26 -10.29 0.43
N ALA A 142 12.30 -10.22 -0.38
CA ALA A 142 12.16 -10.06 -1.83
C ALA A 142 11.42 -11.24 -2.46
N LYS A 143 11.73 -12.49 -2.05
CA LYS A 143 11.04 -13.69 -2.53
C LYS A 143 9.57 -13.71 -2.15
N GLN A 144 9.23 -13.39 -0.89
CA GLN A 144 7.85 -13.35 -0.41
C GLN A 144 7.06 -12.25 -1.13
N PHE A 145 7.66 -11.08 -1.30
CA PHE A 145 7.04 -9.95 -1.98
C PHE A 145 6.82 -10.25 -3.47
N SER A 146 7.82 -10.78 -4.18
CA SER A 146 7.72 -11.10 -5.61
C SER A 146 6.67 -12.17 -5.93
N GLY A 147 6.33 -13.04 -4.99
CA GLY A 147 5.24 -14.02 -5.12
C GLY A 147 3.85 -13.45 -4.78
N SER A 148 3.78 -12.24 -4.25
CA SER A 148 2.53 -11.64 -3.76
C SER A 148 1.78 -10.88 -4.85
N LYS A 149 0.45 -10.70 -4.68
CA LYS A 149 -0.36 -9.85 -5.55
C LYS A 149 0.10 -8.38 -5.59
N LYS A 150 0.88 -7.94 -4.62
CA LYS A 150 1.42 -6.57 -4.57
C LYS A 150 2.44 -6.33 -5.67
N SER A 151 3.34 -7.28 -5.92
CA SER A 151 4.34 -7.15 -6.99
C SER A 151 3.73 -7.24 -8.39
N TYR A 152 2.61 -7.92 -8.54
CA TYR A 152 1.87 -8.05 -9.80
C TYR A 152 0.76 -7.01 -9.98
N ALA A 153 0.70 -5.97 -9.15
CA ALA A 153 -0.47 -5.11 -9.11
C ALA A 153 -0.75 -4.38 -10.44
N VAL A 154 0.27 -3.91 -11.17
CA VAL A 154 0.09 -3.32 -12.49
C VAL A 154 -0.36 -4.36 -13.51
N LYS A 155 0.30 -5.50 -13.56
CA LYS A 155 -0.03 -6.59 -14.48
C LYS A 155 -1.46 -7.09 -14.28
N ASN A 156 -1.87 -7.29 -13.03
CA ASN A 156 -3.20 -7.76 -12.68
C ASN A 156 -4.33 -6.81 -13.12
N ILE A 157 -4.05 -5.53 -13.29
CA ILE A 157 -5.05 -4.56 -13.75
C ILE A 157 -4.96 -4.28 -15.25
N MET A 158 -3.76 -4.21 -15.80
CA MET A 158 -3.57 -3.81 -17.20
C MET A 158 -3.63 -4.99 -18.18
N ASP A 159 -3.13 -6.17 -17.79
CA ASP A 159 -3.11 -7.36 -18.64
C ASP A 159 -4.37 -8.22 -18.46
N ASN A 160 -5.21 -7.94 -17.48
CA ASN A 160 -6.51 -8.58 -17.34
C ASN A 160 -7.56 -7.77 -18.12
N PRO A 161 -8.14 -8.30 -19.22
CA PRO A 161 -9.05 -7.55 -20.08
C PRO A 161 -10.30 -7.06 -19.35
N VAL A 162 -10.81 -7.79 -18.35
CA VAL A 162 -11.98 -7.37 -17.58
C VAL A 162 -11.64 -6.19 -16.66
N TYR A 163 -10.51 -6.25 -15.94
CA TYR A 163 -10.05 -5.14 -15.10
C TYR A 163 -9.66 -3.93 -15.94
N TYR A 164 -9.03 -4.13 -17.08
CA TYR A 164 -8.70 -3.03 -18.00
C TYR A 164 -9.95 -2.33 -18.54
N THR A 165 -10.98 -3.10 -18.88
CA THR A 165 -12.28 -2.56 -19.33
C THR A 165 -12.94 -1.75 -18.21
N LEU A 166 -12.95 -2.26 -16.97
CA LEU A 166 -13.44 -1.52 -15.80
C LEU A 166 -12.64 -0.21 -15.59
N THR A 167 -11.32 -0.29 -15.61
CA THR A 167 -10.45 0.89 -15.50
C THR A 167 -10.77 1.94 -16.57
N SER A 168 -10.94 1.49 -17.83
CA SER A 168 -11.29 2.36 -18.96
C SER A 168 -12.70 2.97 -18.80
N ALA A 169 -13.66 2.23 -18.27
CA ALA A 169 -15.00 2.75 -18.02
C ALA A 169 -15.03 3.80 -16.91
N ILE A 170 -14.14 3.68 -15.90
CA ILE A 170 -14.02 4.64 -14.80
C ILE A 170 -13.28 5.92 -15.24
N THR A 171 -12.18 5.79 -16.00
CA THR A 171 -11.24 6.89 -16.28
C THR A 171 -11.30 7.40 -17.71
N GLY A 172 -12.08 6.75 -18.60
CA GLY A 172 -12.26 7.15 -19.98
C GLY A 172 -13.08 8.43 -20.15
N ILE A 173 -12.86 9.12 -21.27
CA ILE A 173 -13.58 10.35 -21.59
C ILE A 173 -14.89 10.00 -22.31
N ARG A 174 -16.02 10.39 -21.75
CA ARG A 174 -17.34 10.18 -22.35
C ARG A 174 -17.80 11.39 -23.16
N LYS A 175 -18.37 11.12 -24.33
CA LYS A 175 -18.94 12.10 -25.26
C LYS A 175 -20.32 11.65 -25.70
N ILE A 176 -21.20 12.58 -25.95
CA ILE A 176 -22.52 12.29 -26.57
C ILE A 176 -22.44 12.64 -28.04
N LYS A 177 -22.69 11.63 -28.91
CA LYS A 177 -22.78 11.81 -30.34
C LYS A 177 -24.02 11.07 -30.85
N ASP A 178 -24.86 11.77 -31.58
CA ASP A 178 -26.10 11.22 -32.18
C ASP A 178 -27.00 10.53 -31.12
N GLY A 179 -27.08 11.12 -29.91
CA GLY A 179 -27.87 10.59 -28.80
C GLY A 179 -27.25 9.39 -28.07
N LYS A 180 -26.07 8.92 -28.47
CA LYS A 180 -25.36 7.80 -27.88
C LYS A 180 -24.15 8.28 -27.08
N ILE A 181 -23.85 7.59 -25.96
CA ILE A 181 -22.62 7.81 -25.21
C ILE A 181 -21.48 7.01 -25.88
N LEU A 182 -20.42 7.71 -26.22
CA LEU A 182 -19.18 7.12 -26.71
C LEU A 182 -18.10 7.32 -25.65
N SER A 183 -17.30 6.29 -25.39
CA SER A 183 -16.17 6.34 -24.45
C SER A 183 -14.85 6.25 -25.20
N ASP A 184 -14.00 7.27 -25.07
CA ASP A 184 -12.61 7.20 -25.49
C ASP A 184 -11.77 6.55 -24.38
N LYS A 185 -10.69 5.86 -24.76
CA LYS A 185 -9.73 5.33 -23.80
C LYS A 185 -9.11 6.46 -22.98
N PRO A 186 -8.79 6.23 -21.69
CA PRO A 186 -8.08 7.22 -20.87
C PRO A 186 -6.69 7.50 -21.45
N SER A 187 -6.19 8.72 -21.23
CA SER A 187 -4.79 9.03 -21.52
C SER A 187 -3.87 8.31 -20.52
N GLU A 188 -2.60 8.10 -20.90
CA GLU A 188 -1.58 7.57 -19.97
C GLU A 188 -1.45 8.43 -18.72
N SER A 189 -1.45 9.77 -18.88
CA SER A 189 -1.41 10.70 -17.75
C SER A 189 -2.56 10.47 -16.77
N THR A 190 -3.79 10.29 -17.27
CA THR A 190 -4.96 9.98 -16.43
C THR A 190 -4.78 8.68 -15.68
N LEU A 191 -4.29 7.63 -16.34
CA LEU A 191 -4.03 6.34 -15.69
C LEU A 191 -2.96 6.45 -14.61
N HIS A 192 -1.89 7.23 -14.85
CA HIS A 192 -0.80 7.44 -13.89
C HIS A 192 -1.27 8.17 -12.63
N GLU A 193 -2.14 9.18 -12.79
CA GLU A 193 -2.67 9.97 -11.68
C GLU A 193 -3.80 9.26 -10.92
N THR A 194 -4.33 8.16 -11.47
CA THR A 194 -5.42 7.37 -10.91
C THR A 194 -4.96 5.96 -10.54
N CYS A 195 -5.40 4.94 -11.28
CA CYS A 195 -5.16 3.53 -10.95
C CYS A 195 -3.68 3.17 -10.81
N LEU A 196 -2.83 3.67 -11.72
CA LEU A 196 -1.41 3.33 -11.74
C LEU A 196 -0.57 4.10 -10.71
N GLY A 197 -1.13 5.13 -10.08
CA GLY A 197 -0.52 5.77 -8.90
C GLY A 197 -0.34 4.78 -7.75
N CYS A 198 -1.32 3.89 -7.54
CA CYS A 198 -1.29 2.82 -6.53
C CYS A 198 -0.75 1.49 -7.09
N HIS A 199 -1.21 1.08 -8.28
CA HIS A 199 -0.89 -0.22 -8.87
C HIS A 199 0.51 -0.29 -9.48
N GLY A 200 1.09 0.83 -9.87
CA GLY A 200 2.40 0.91 -10.52
C GLY A 200 2.31 1.10 -12.02
N THR A 201 3.43 1.45 -12.63
CA THR A 201 3.61 1.64 -14.07
C THR A 201 4.71 0.75 -14.57
N HIS A 202 4.77 0.56 -15.89
CA HIS A 202 5.95 0.04 -16.55
C HIS A 202 6.97 1.18 -16.73
N VAL A 203 8.15 1.05 -16.12
CA VAL A 203 9.25 2.03 -16.22
C VAL A 203 10.32 1.48 -17.15
N GLU A 204 10.52 2.17 -18.26
CA GLU A 204 11.48 1.78 -19.30
C GLU A 204 12.52 2.89 -19.51
N SER A 205 13.76 2.49 -19.79
CA SER A 205 14.82 3.41 -20.22
C SER A 205 14.82 3.50 -21.74
N THR A 206 14.50 4.69 -22.28
CA THR A 206 14.43 4.95 -23.71
C THR A 206 15.72 5.57 -24.26
N GLY A 207 16.75 5.68 -23.43
CA GLY A 207 18.04 6.24 -23.79
C GLY A 207 18.55 7.25 -22.76
N MET A 208 19.25 8.28 -23.23
CA MET A 208 19.81 9.33 -22.39
C MET A 208 19.23 10.69 -22.77
N LYS A 209 18.93 11.52 -21.77
CA LYS A 209 18.56 12.92 -21.97
C LYS A 209 19.50 13.85 -21.22
N LYS A 210 19.60 15.08 -21.69
CA LYS A 210 20.34 16.15 -21.02
C LYS A 210 19.38 16.98 -20.17
N ILE A 211 19.76 17.24 -18.95
CA ILE A 211 19.02 18.10 -18.03
C ILE A 211 19.92 19.22 -17.51
N ASN A 212 19.38 20.42 -17.39
CA ASN A 212 20.06 21.54 -16.77
C ASN A 212 19.92 21.46 -15.24
N THR A 213 21.04 21.51 -14.55
CA THR A 213 21.09 21.51 -13.09
C THR A 213 21.84 22.75 -12.59
N THR A 214 21.82 22.97 -11.28
CA THR A 214 22.61 24.09 -10.66
C THR A 214 24.12 23.97 -10.83
N ILE A 215 24.61 22.79 -11.22
CA ILE A 215 26.05 22.54 -11.49
C ILE A 215 26.37 22.42 -12.98
N GLY A 216 25.41 22.73 -13.85
CA GLY A 216 25.54 22.63 -15.30
C GLY A 216 24.68 21.53 -15.93
N GLU A 217 24.88 21.33 -17.24
CA GLU A 217 24.18 20.27 -17.99
C GLU A 217 24.78 18.91 -17.67
N ILE A 218 23.91 17.95 -17.33
CA ILE A 218 24.28 16.56 -17.11
C ILE A 218 23.41 15.62 -17.96
N ALA A 219 24.01 14.50 -18.40
CA ALA A 219 23.26 13.42 -19.05
C ALA A 219 22.74 12.43 -18.03
N VAL A 220 21.46 12.10 -18.12
CA VAL A 220 20.79 11.12 -17.25
C VAL A 220 19.95 10.17 -18.09
N PRO A 221 19.61 8.97 -17.60
CA PRO A 221 18.66 8.09 -18.29
C PRO A 221 17.33 8.78 -18.53
N ASP A 222 16.78 8.62 -19.73
CA ASP A 222 15.42 9.02 -20.04
C ASP A 222 14.49 7.87 -19.70
N LEU A 223 13.73 8.05 -18.62
CA LEU A 223 12.85 7.03 -18.07
C LEU A 223 11.40 7.39 -18.35
N THR A 224 10.68 6.52 -19.07
CA THR A 224 9.24 6.65 -19.23
C THR A 224 8.55 6.32 -17.90
N ASN A 225 7.41 6.97 -17.64
CA ASN A 225 6.56 6.67 -16.49
C ASN A 225 7.25 6.79 -15.13
N TRP A 226 8.34 7.53 -15.05
CA TRP A 226 9.10 7.81 -13.84
C TRP A 226 9.02 9.31 -13.48
N PRO A 227 8.90 9.68 -12.19
CA PRO A 227 8.82 8.79 -11.02
C PRO A 227 7.44 8.15 -10.82
N ASN A 228 7.41 6.90 -10.35
CA ASN A 228 6.21 6.21 -9.93
C ASN A 228 6.46 5.46 -8.61
N GLN A 229 5.49 5.52 -7.68
CA GLN A 229 5.55 4.93 -6.34
C GLN A 229 4.65 3.70 -6.18
N GLY A 230 3.90 3.34 -7.23
CA GLY A 230 2.96 2.23 -7.18
C GLY A 230 3.62 0.91 -6.83
N VAL A 231 2.93 0.12 -6.01
CA VAL A 231 3.49 -1.06 -5.35
C VAL A 231 3.90 -2.16 -6.33
N GLY A 232 3.23 -2.26 -7.48
CA GLY A 232 3.48 -3.29 -8.51
C GLY A 232 4.27 -2.78 -9.71
N ARG A 233 5.01 -1.69 -9.58
CA ARG A 233 5.82 -1.12 -10.66
C ARG A 233 6.69 -2.19 -11.34
N GLU A 234 6.74 -2.19 -12.67
CA GLU A 234 7.72 -2.92 -13.45
C GLU A 234 8.96 -2.07 -13.66
N ASN A 235 10.13 -2.62 -13.37
CA ASN A 235 11.36 -1.86 -13.26
C ASN A 235 12.26 -2.04 -14.50
N PRO A 236 13.22 -1.12 -14.77
CA PRO A 236 14.13 -1.21 -15.91
C PRO A 236 15.01 -2.46 -15.96
N ASP A 237 15.15 -3.19 -14.86
CA ASP A 237 15.85 -4.48 -14.77
C ASP A 237 14.92 -5.69 -14.98
N GLY A 238 13.63 -5.48 -15.24
CA GLY A 238 12.60 -6.50 -15.41
C GLY A 238 12.03 -7.06 -14.09
N SER A 239 12.49 -6.56 -12.93
CA SER A 239 11.91 -6.96 -11.65
C SER A 239 10.56 -6.32 -11.40
N LEU A 240 9.68 -7.01 -10.65
CA LEU A 240 8.33 -6.55 -10.34
C LEU A 240 8.24 -5.99 -8.93
N GLY A 241 7.55 -4.87 -8.82
CA GLY A 241 7.18 -4.24 -7.57
C GLY A 241 8.13 -3.16 -7.08
N ALA A 242 7.75 -2.51 -5.98
CA ALA A 242 8.49 -1.44 -5.35
C ALA A 242 8.50 -1.57 -3.83
N CYS A 243 9.64 -1.96 -3.24
CA CYS A 243 9.82 -1.99 -1.77
C CYS A 243 9.60 -0.59 -1.17
N SER A 244 9.96 0.44 -1.93
CA SER A 244 9.80 1.86 -1.54
C SER A 244 8.35 2.35 -1.48
N ALA A 245 7.37 1.57 -1.94
CA ALA A 245 5.96 1.89 -1.73
C ALA A 245 5.56 1.83 -0.25
N CYS A 246 6.25 0.99 0.55
CA CYS A 246 6.01 0.87 1.99
C CYS A 246 7.19 1.40 2.82
N HIS A 247 8.41 1.22 2.35
CA HIS A 247 9.64 1.71 2.98
C HIS A 247 10.09 2.98 2.26
N ALA A 248 9.62 4.14 2.73
CA ALA A 248 9.89 5.43 2.09
C ALA A 248 11.39 5.63 1.84
N ARG A 249 11.73 6.00 0.60
CA ARG A 249 13.09 6.43 0.22
C ARG A 249 13.43 7.73 0.94
N HIS A 250 14.59 7.94 1.47
CA HIS A 250 15.78 7.10 1.56
C HIS A 250 16.00 6.61 2.99
N SER A 251 15.07 6.93 3.90
CA SER A 251 15.13 6.49 5.31
C SER A 251 14.85 5.00 5.51
N PHE A 252 14.08 4.39 4.61
CA PHE A 252 13.65 2.98 4.70
C PHE A 252 13.11 2.61 6.07
N SER A 253 12.36 3.53 6.67
CA SER A 253 11.90 3.46 8.05
C SER A 253 10.92 2.31 8.29
N ILE A 254 11.21 1.50 9.32
CA ILE A 254 10.27 0.47 9.81
C ILE A 254 9.06 1.16 10.48
N GLU A 255 9.27 2.29 11.14
CA GLU A 255 8.20 3.06 11.75
C GLU A 255 7.17 3.50 10.72
N VAL A 256 7.61 4.10 9.61
CA VAL A 256 6.74 4.49 8.50
C VAL A 256 5.98 3.27 7.97
N ALA A 257 6.66 2.16 7.71
CA ALA A 257 6.05 0.94 7.19
C ALA A 257 5.04 0.29 8.15
N ARG A 258 5.14 0.51 9.46
CA ARG A 258 4.23 -0.03 10.48
C ARG A 258 3.04 0.88 10.78
N LYS A 259 3.16 2.18 10.55
CA LYS A 259 2.06 3.12 10.74
C LYS A 259 1.00 2.94 9.65
N PRO A 260 -0.28 3.00 9.98
CA PRO A 260 -1.36 2.78 9.00
C PRO A 260 -1.37 3.76 7.84
N TYR A 261 -0.81 4.96 8.01
CA TYR A 261 -0.70 5.99 6.95
C TYR A 261 0.00 5.50 5.68
N THR A 262 0.94 4.57 5.79
CA THR A 262 1.57 3.95 4.62
C THR A 262 0.58 3.13 3.81
N CYS A 263 -0.33 2.42 4.47
CA CYS A 263 -1.36 1.62 3.81
C CYS A 263 -2.45 2.51 3.21
N SER A 264 -2.80 3.61 3.90
CA SER A 264 -3.83 4.56 3.47
C SER A 264 -3.51 5.27 2.16
N GLN A 265 -2.26 5.24 1.69
CA GLN A 265 -1.92 5.80 0.38
C GLN A 265 -2.64 5.11 -0.79
N CYS A 266 -3.06 3.85 -0.61
CA CYS A 266 -3.68 3.03 -1.64
C CYS A 266 -4.97 2.34 -1.19
N HIS A 267 -5.18 2.15 0.12
CA HIS A 267 -6.35 1.45 0.68
C HIS A 267 -7.39 2.44 1.19
N LEU A 268 -8.04 3.14 0.26
CA LEU A 268 -9.02 4.20 0.50
C LEU A 268 -10.38 3.87 -0.12
N GLU A 269 -11.44 4.49 0.41
CA GLU A 269 -12.76 4.46 -0.23
C GLU A 269 -12.73 5.18 -1.60
N PRO A 270 -13.64 4.82 -2.55
CA PRO A 270 -14.79 3.93 -2.28
C PRO A 270 -14.51 2.44 -2.50
N ASP A 271 -13.45 2.05 -3.22
CA ASP A 271 -13.23 0.67 -3.70
C ASP A 271 -12.48 -0.23 -2.70
N VAL A 272 -11.53 0.31 -1.95
CA VAL A 272 -10.75 -0.44 -0.96
C VAL A 272 -10.72 0.28 0.40
N PRO A 273 -11.86 0.44 1.09
CA PRO A 273 -12.04 1.34 2.24
C PRO A 273 -11.40 0.81 3.54
N ALA A 274 -10.29 0.07 3.44
CA ALA A 274 -9.65 -0.53 4.61
C ALA A 274 -9.15 0.52 5.62
N TRP A 275 -8.59 1.63 5.12
CA TRP A 275 -8.19 2.75 5.97
C TRP A 275 -9.39 3.39 6.65
N ASN A 276 -10.41 3.75 5.89
CA ASN A 276 -11.59 4.48 6.39
C ASN A 276 -12.32 3.69 7.49
N VAL A 277 -12.49 2.37 7.28
CA VAL A 277 -13.07 1.48 8.28
C VAL A 277 -12.16 1.33 9.50
N TYR A 278 -10.84 1.23 9.30
CA TYR A 278 -9.89 1.14 10.41
C TYR A 278 -9.88 2.42 11.24
N ASP A 279 -9.85 3.57 10.62
CA ASP A 279 -9.87 4.89 11.27
C ASP A 279 -11.09 5.05 12.18
N GLU A 280 -12.26 4.62 11.72
CA GLU A 280 -13.52 4.65 12.45
C GLU A 280 -13.70 3.47 13.43
N SER A 281 -12.76 2.52 13.50
CA SER A 281 -12.81 1.37 14.41
C SER A 281 -12.27 1.69 15.79
N LYS A 282 -12.60 0.84 16.79
CA LYS A 282 -11.99 0.95 18.13
C LYS A 282 -10.47 0.73 18.11
N HIS A 283 -9.95 -0.03 17.16
CA HIS A 283 -8.51 -0.18 16.98
C HIS A 283 -7.87 1.13 16.53
N GLY A 284 -8.47 1.81 15.54
CA GLY A 284 -8.02 3.11 15.07
C GLY A 284 -8.12 4.19 16.15
N ASP A 285 -9.28 4.27 16.83
CA ASP A 285 -9.51 5.19 17.94
C ASP A 285 -8.41 5.11 19.02
N ILE A 286 -8.09 3.90 19.48
CA ILE A 286 -7.02 3.69 20.48
C ILE A 286 -5.65 4.04 19.89
N LEU A 287 -5.38 3.67 18.63
CA LEU A 287 -4.12 3.98 17.98
C LEU A 287 -3.90 5.48 17.91
N PHE A 288 -4.85 6.24 17.35
CA PHE A 288 -4.68 7.67 17.14
C PHE A 288 -4.70 8.48 18.42
N SER A 289 -5.42 8.02 19.46
CA SER A 289 -5.37 8.66 20.78
C SER A 289 -4.03 8.50 21.48
N LYS A 290 -3.25 7.46 21.16
CA LYS A 290 -2.07 7.05 21.95
C LYS A 290 -0.83 6.70 21.15
N TYR A 291 -0.81 6.93 19.83
CA TYR A 291 0.30 6.48 18.99
C TYR A 291 1.68 7.06 19.39
N GLN A 292 1.71 8.22 20.03
CA GLN A 292 2.95 8.84 20.52
C GLN A 292 3.58 8.07 21.69
N GLU A 293 2.79 7.25 22.40
CA GLU A 293 3.25 6.41 23.51
C GLU A 293 3.93 5.12 22.98
N TRP A 294 3.87 4.83 21.66
CA TRP A 294 4.28 3.55 21.11
C TRP A 294 5.58 3.63 20.34
N ASN A 295 6.33 2.54 20.40
CA ASN A 295 7.61 2.44 19.73
C ASN A 295 7.52 1.62 18.44
N PHE A 296 7.15 2.30 17.36
CA PHE A 296 7.06 1.68 16.02
C PHE A 296 8.42 1.26 15.45
N ASN A 297 9.52 1.82 15.94
CA ASN A 297 10.88 1.46 15.52
C ASN A 297 11.45 0.24 16.24
N LYS A 298 10.85 -0.19 17.37
CA LYS A 298 11.40 -1.26 18.20
C LYS A 298 11.45 -2.60 17.45
N VAL A 299 12.54 -3.33 17.69
CA VAL A 299 12.80 -4.66 17.12
C VAL A 299 13.44 -5.54 18.19
N PRO A 300 12.81 -6.69 18.52
CA PRO A 300 11.50 -7.18 18.11
C PRO A 300 10.36 -6.26 18.56
N TRP A 301 9.17 -6.41 17.97
CA TRP A 301 7.98 -5.63 18.33
C TRP A 301 7.10 -6.44 19.28
N VAL A 302 7.04 -5.99 20.54
CA VAL A 302 6.46 -6.74 21.67
C VAL A 302 5.03 -6.30 21.93
N VAL A 303 4.09 -7.24 21.87
CA VAL A 303 2.68 -7.00 22.17
C VAL A 303 2.49 -6.49 23.60
N GLY A 304 1.65 -5.47 23.77
CA GLY A 304 1.33 -4.88 25.08
C GLY A 304 2.41 -3.96 25.65
N LYS A 305 3.66 -4.02 25.13
CA LYS A 305 4.78 -3.18 25.54
C LYS A 305 5.04 -2.07 24.53
N ASP A 306 5.32 -2.43 23.27
CA ASP A 306 5.68 -1.48 22.22
C ASP A 306 4.44 -0.94 21.49
N PHE A 307 3.32 -1.63 21.61
CA PHE A 307 1.99 -1.22 21.12
C PHE A 307 0.88 -1.93 21.89
N LYS A 308 -0.31 -1.33 21.95
CA LYS A 308 -1.47 -1.86 22.70
C LYS A 308 -2.70 -2.13 21.83
N THR A 309 -2.66 -1.73 20.56
CA THR A 309 -3.70 -2.04 19.58
C THR A 309 -3.04 -2.34 18.23
N PRO A 310 -3.63 -3.18 17.37
CA PRO A 310 -3.02 -3.53 16.10
C PRO A 310 -3.08 -2.37 15.12
N SER A 311 -1.99 -2.16 14.37
CA SER A 311 -1.99 -1.45 13.08
C SER A 311 -2.21 -2.44 11.94
N CYS A 312 -2.36 -1.94 10.70
CA CYS A 312 -2.43 -2.81 9.52
C CYS A 312 -1.25 -3.79 9.46
N ALA A 313 -0.03 -3.29 9.72
CA ALA A 313 1.18 -4.10 9.73
C ALA A 313 1.20 -5.18 10.82
N THR A 314 0.54 -4.97 11.95
CA THR A 314 0.43 -5.97 13.02
C THR A 314 -0.28 -7.23 12.53
N CYS A 315 -1.44 -7.05 11.89
CA CYS A 315 -2.24 -8.17 11.39
C CYS A 315 -1.63 -8.82 10.14
N HIS A 316 -1.06 -8.02 9.23
CA HIS A 316 -0.73 -8.51 7.89
C HIS A 316 0.69 -8.99 7.70
N ASN A 317 1.72 -8.38 8.34
CA ASN A 317 3.10 -8.68 7.97
C ASN A 317 4.16 -8.65 9.08
N SER A 318 3.91 -8.01 10.22
CA SER A 318 4.95 -7.86 11.25
C SER A 318 5.30 -9.16 11.97
N LEU A 319 6.58 -9.26 12.41
CA LEU A 319 6.96 -10.15 13.48
C LEU A 319 6.35 -9.63 14.77
N LEU A 320 5.60 -10.46 15.47
CA LEU A 320 5.08 -10.16 16.80
C LEU A 320 5.70 -11.10 17.83
N VAL A 321 6.10 -10.53 18.96
CA VAL A 321 6.69 -11.26 20.07
C VAL A 321 5.88 -11.01 21.34
N SER A 322 5.69 -12.04 22.14
CA SER A 322 5.04 -11.94 23.45
C SER A 322 5.92 -11.21 24.46
N PRO A 323 5.38 -10.71 25.58
CA PRO A 323 6.21 -10.16 26.68
C PRO A 323 7.22 -11.17 27.26
N ALA A 324 6.96 -12.47 27.11
CA ALA A 324 7.87 -13.54 27.54
C ALA A 324 9.02 -13.81 26.54
N GLY A 325 8.98 -13.19 25.35
CA GLY A 325 9.99 -13.36 24.32
C GLY A 325 9.65 -14.40 23.25
N ASP A 326 8.47 -15.03 23.32
CA ASP A 326 8.05 -16.05 22.35
C ASP A 326 7.56 -15.40 21.05
N VAL A 327 7.85 -16.04 19.92
CA VAL A 327 7.33 -15.63 18.62
C VAL A 327 5.85 -15.98 18.53
N VAL A 328 4.99 -14.96 18.56
CA VAL A 328 3.55 -15.08 18.33
C VAL A 328 3.27 -15.44 16.87
N ILE A 329 3.87 -14.66 15.97
CA ILE A 329 3.79 -14.88 14.52
C ILE A 329 5.05 -14.32 13.84
N ALA A 330 5.56 -15.06 12.86
CA ALA A 330 6.74 -14.68 12.10
C ALA A 330 6.43 -13.51 11.13
N ARG A 331 7.44 -12.70 10.83
CA ARG A 331 7.37 -11.66 9.79
C ARG A 331 7.11 -12.29 8.41
N THR A 332 6.33 -11.60 7.60
CA THR A 332 6.13 -11.96 6.20
C THR A 332 6.05 -10.70 5.32
N HIS A 333 6.45 -10.85 4.04
CA HIS A 333 6.21 -9.86 2.98
C HIS A 333 5.27 -10.42 1.90
N ASP A 334 4.74 -11.61 2.10
CA ASP A 334 3.52 -12.06 1.42
C ASP A 334 2.29 -11.59 2.21
N PHE A 335 1.69 -10.49 1.77
CA PHE A 335 0.52 -9.88 2.41
C PHE A 335 -0.74 -10.75 2.34
N GLY A 336 -0.73 -11.79 1.51
CA GLY A 336 -1.81 -12.78 1.40
C GLY A 336 -1.69 -13.93 2.40
N SER A 337 -0.51 -14.17 2.97
CA SER A 337 -0.21 -15.39 3.75
C SER A 337 -1.01 -15.58 5.05
N ARG A 338 -1.65 -14.52 5.57
CA ARG A 338 -2.54 -14.54 6.73
C ARG A 338 -4.00 -14.30 6.37
N LEU A 339 -4.33 -14.27 5.08
CA LEU A 339 -5.67 -14.04 4.56
C LEU A 339 -6.18 -15.29 3.86
N TRP A 340 -7.26 -15.88 4.35
CA TRP A 340 -7.87 -17.08 3.77
C TRP A 340 -8.88 -16.76 2.68
N ILE A 341 -9.50 -15.57 2.76
CA ILE A 341 -10.52 -15.10 1.83
C ILE A 341 -10.13 -13.73 1.30
N ARG A 342 -10.45 -13.45 0.06
CA ARG A 342 -10.40 -12.13 -0.55
C ARG A 342 -11.80 -11.54 -0.55
N ILE A 343 -11.99 -10.45 0.17
CA ILE A 343 -13.29 -9.82 0.38
C ILE A 343 -13.61 -8.72 -0.63
N PHE A 344 -12.63 -8.32 -1.39
CA PHE A 344 -12.81 -7.36 -2.50
C PHE A 344 -12.21 -7.94 -3.79
N GLY A 345 -12.77 -7.56 -4.90
CA GLY A 345 -12.40 -8.03 -6.22
C GLY A 345 -13.65 -8.15 -7.10
N LEU A 346 -13.49 -8.62 -8.31
CA LEU A 346 -14.57 -8.93 -9.24
C LEU A 346 -15.07 -10.35 -8.91
N ILE A 347 -16.20 -10.56 -8.54
CA ILE A 347 -17.46 -9.85 -8.28
C ILE A 347 -17.87 -10.17 -6.84
N TYR A 348 -17.55 -11.39 -6.42
CA TYR A 348 -17.87 -11.99 -5.12
C TYR A 348 -16.61 -12.15 -4.27
N SER A 349 -16.80 -12.31 -2.96
CA SER A 349 -15.73 -12.81 -2.12
C SER A 349 -15.37 -14.26 -2.48
N HIS A 350 -14.10 -14.57 -2.38
CA HIS A 350 -13.58 -15.88 -2.80
C HIS A 350 -12.30 -16.24 -2.02
N PRO A 351 -11.90 -17.54 -1.95
CA PRO A 351 -10.61 -17.93 -1.41
C PRO A 351 -9.46 -17.18 -2.11
N GLN A 352 -8.36 -16.97 -1.40
CA GLN A 352 -7.21 -16.27 -2.01
C GLN A 352 -6.68 -17.02 -3.23
N PRO A 353 -6.29 -16.33 -4.31
CA PRO A 353 -5.55 -16.94 -5.41
C PRO A 353 -4.24 -17.56 -4.93
N LYS A 354 -3.86 -18.69 -5.55
CA LYS A 354 -2.58 -19.39 -5.31
C LYS A 354 -1.39 -18.58 -5.80
N SER A 355 -1.57 -17.83 -6.90
CA SER A 355 -0.54 -17.00 -7.54
C SER A 355 -0.71 -15.52 -7.22
N GLY A 356 0.38 -14.76 -7.19
CA GLY A 356 0.39 -13.32 -7.24
C GLY A 356 -0.11 -12.77 -8.58
N ASP A 357 0.21 -13.47 -9.66
CA ASP A 357 -0.34 -13.22 -11.01
C ASP A 357 -1.75 -13.80 -11.11
N THR A 358 -2.74 -12.94 -11.16
CA THR A 358 -4.15 -13.34 -11.32
C THR A 358 -4.64 -13.35 -12.76
N THR A 359 -3.82 -12.92 -13.73
CA THR A 359 -4.16 -12.94 -15.15
C THR A 359 -4.25 -14.35 -15.72
N ILE A 360 -3.60 -15.32 -15.03
CA ILE A 360 -3.61 -16.73 -15.40
C ILE A 360 -4.91 -17.45 -15.04
N ILE A 361 -5.76 -16.84 -14.21
CA ILE A 361 -7.03 -17.44 -13.76
C ILE A 361 -7.97 -17.58 -14.98
N LYS A 362 -8.69 -18.69 -15.00
CA LYS A 362 -9.82 -18.91 -15.94
C LYS A 362 -10.97 -19.51 -15.15
N ASN A 363 -12.07 -18.79 -15.11
CA ASN A 363 -13.32 -19.32 -14.56
C ASN A 363 -14.06 -20.20 -15.56
N LYS A 364 -15.23 -20.72 -15.18
CA LYS A 364 -16.05 -21.56 -16.07
C LYS A 364 -16.57 -20.84 -17.33
N ASP A 365 -16.65 -19.50 -17.28
CA ASP A 365 -17.09 -18.67 -18.39
C ASP A 365 -15.92 -18.30 -19.33
N GLY A 366 -14.71 -18.81 -19.06
CA GLY A 366 -13.48 -18.53 -19.80
C GLY A 366 -12.87 -17.15 -19.51
N LEU A 367 -13.39 -16.41 -18.51
CA LEU A 367 -12.91 -15.10 -18.12
C LEU A 367 -11.76 -15.20 -17.12
N PRO A 368 -10.82 -14.26 -17.11
CA PRO A 368 -9.72 -14.22 -16.13
C PRO A 368 -10.19 -13.65 -14.79
N LEU A 369 -11.22 -14.26 -14.21
CA LEU A 369 -11.85 -13.88 -12.96
C LEU A 369 -11.86 -15.03 -11.95
N PRO A 370 -11.71 -14.73 -10.65
CA PRO A 370 -11.72 -15.74 -9.59
C PRO A 370 -13.07 -16.45 -9.40
N THR A 371 -14.16 -15.82 -9.86
CA THR A 371 -15.51 -16.38 -9.82
C THR A 371 -16.22 -16.17 -11.15
N SER A 372 -17.21 -17.02 -11.44
CA SER A 372 -18.16 -16.78 -12.54
C SER A 372 -19.16 -15.68 -12.19
N PHE A 373 -19.98 -15.26 -13.14
CA PHE A 373 -21.11 -14.36 -12.90
C PHE A 373 -22.16 -14.97 -11.93
N GLU A 374 -22.26 -16.28 -11.85
CA GLU A 374 -23.16 -16.99 -10.93
C GLU A 374 -22.54 -17.26 -9.56
N GLY A 375 -21.30 -16.80 -9.33
CA GLY A 375 -20.61 -16.89 -8.05
C GLY A 375 -19.80 -18.18 -7.85
N GLU A 376 -19.67 -19.06 -8.85
CA GLU A 376 -18.86 -20.27 -8.73
C GLU A 376 -17.37 -19.93 -8.75
N PRO A 377 -16.60 -20.40 -7.74
CA PRO A 377 -15.18 -20.12 -7.65
C PRO A 377 -14.37 -20.91 -8.69
N ALA A 378 -13.33 -20.27 -9.25
CA ALA A 378 -12.31 -20.91 -10.10
C ALA A 378 -11.33 -21.74 -9.27
N SER A 379 -11.80 -22.82 -8.65
CA SER A 379 -11.15 -23.59 -7.57
C SER A 379 -9.73 -24.07 -7.91
N ASP A 380 -9.44 -24.35 -9.19
CA ASP A 380 -8.10 -24.78 -9.62
C ASP A 380 -7.02 -23.72 -9.35
N TYR A 381 -7.40 -22.45 -9.34
CA TYR A 381 -6.53 -21.29 -9.14
C TYR A 381 -6.55 -20.71 -7.73
N LEU A 382 -7.47 -21.18 -6.89
CA LEU A 382 -7.68 -20.67 -5.53
C LEU A 382 -7.14 -21.65 -4.49
N ILE A 383 -6.73 -21.14 -3.33
CA ILE A 383 -6.25 -21.99 -2.22
C ILE A 383 -7.38 -22.93 -1.75
N ASP A 384 -7.00 -24.14 -1.40
CA ASP A 384 -7.93 -25.15 -0.89
C ASP A 384 -8.37 -24.86 0.57
N LYS A 385 -9.28 -25.68 1.09
CA LYS A 385 -9.79 -25.52 2.45
C LYS A 385 -8.72 -25.66 3.52
N THR A 386 -7.75 -26.55 3.33
CA THR A 386 -6.65 -26.77 4.28
C THR A 386 -5.79 -25.52 4.42
N GLU A 387 -5.44 -24.90 3.31
CA GLU A 387 -4.67 -23.66 3.31
C GLU A 387 -5.51 -22.48 3.83
N GLN A 388 -6.81 -22.43 3.53
CA GLN A 388 -7.73 -21.43 4.09
C GLN A 388 -7.75 -21.52 5.62
N GLU A 389 -7.92 -22.69 6.18
CA GLU A 389 -7.92 -22.93 7.63
C GLU A 389 -6.58 -22.55 8.27
N ALA A 390 -5.46 -22.90 7.64
CA ALA A 390 -4.14 -22.55 8.13
C ALA A 390 -3.93 -21.03 8.19
N ARG A 391 -4.35 -20.29 7.16
CA ARG A 391 -4.28 -18.82 7.12
C ARG A 391 -5.22 -18.16 8.13
N LEU A 392 -6.47 -18.66 8.26
CA LEU A 392 -7.40 -18.18 9.28
C LEU A 392 -6.85 -18.39 10.68
N ASN A 393 -6.28 -19.56 10.97
CA ASN A 393 -5.65 -19.84 12.26
C ASN A 393 -4.44 -18.94 12.52
N SER A 394 -3.67 -18.57 11.49
CA SER A 394 -2.59 -17.60 11.60
C SER A 394 -3.11 -16.21 11.98
N MET A 395 -4.24 -15.76 11.39
CA MET A 395 -4.88 -14.50 11.78
C MET A 395 -5.43 -14.58 13.22
N LYS A 396 -6.10 -15.68 13.59
CA LYS A 396 -6.60 -15.89 14.97
C LYS A 396 -5.49 -15.82 16.02
N LYS A 397 -4.27 -16.32 15.71
CA LYS A 397 -3.11 -16.20 16.63
C LYS A 397 -2.77 -14.73 16.91
N VAL A 398 -2.89 -13.85 15.94
CA VAL A 398 -2.68 -12.40 16.17
C VAL A 398 -3.73 -11.86 17.13
N CYS A 399 -5.02 -12.19 16.92
CA CYS A 399 -6.13 -11.73 17.75
C CYS A 399 -6.04 -12.23 19.19
N ASN A 400 -5.59 -13.48 19.41
CA ASN A 400 -5.48 -14.14 20.72
C ASN A 400 -4.53 -13.42 21.70
N ASN A 401 -3.70 -12.49 21.23
CA ASN A 401 -2.83 -11.72 22.13
C ASN A 401 -3.58 -10.65 22.93
N CYS A 402 -4.82 -10.34 22.55
CA CYS A 402 -5.62 -9.30 23.19
C CYS A 402 -7.06 -9.75 23.46
N HIS A 403 -7.59 -10.73 22.72
CA HIS A 403 -8.98 -11.18 22.79
C HIS A 403 -9.09 -12.64 23.20
N SER A 404 -10.20 -13.00 23.86
CA SER A 404 -10.51 -14.41 24.20
C SER A 404 -10.88 -15.20 22.94
N THR A 405 -10.64 -16.50 23.00
CA THR A 405 -10.94 -17.42 21.88
C THR A 405 -12.43 -17.40 21.49
N ASP A 406 -13.34 -17.32 22.46
CA ASP A 406 -14.78 -17.27 22.22
C ASP A 406 -15.18 -15.99 21.47
N TRP A 407 -14.62 -14.84 21.89
CA TRP A 407 -14.84 -13.57 21.19
C TRP A 407 -14.35 -13.65 19.74
N ILE A 408 -13.15 -14.20 19.53
CA ILE A 408 -12.53 -14.34 18.20
C ILE A 408 -13.38 -15.23 17.30
N ASN A 409 -13.81 -16.40 17.79
CA ASN A 409 -14.66 -17.30 17.02
C ASN A 409 -16.02 -16.66 16.69
N GLY A 410 -16.63 -15.95 17.63
CA GLY A 410 -17.84 -15.19 17.40
C GLY A 410 -17.67 -14.08 16.38
N HIS A 411 -16.55 -13.37 16.40
CA HIS A 411 -16.22 -12.35 15.40
C HIS A 411 -16.13 -12.93 13.98
N PHE A 412 -15.33 -13.99 13.79
CA PHE A 412 -15.17 -14.59 12.45
C PHE A 412 -16.46 -15.25 11.95
N SER A 413 -17.28 -15.82 12.83
CA SER A 413 -18.62 -16.34 12.45
C SER A 413 -19.55 -15.23 11.94
N LYS A 414 -19.58 -14.07 12.60
CA LYS A 414 -20.31 -12.88 12.11
C LYS A 414 -19.80 -12.39 10.78
N PHE A 415 -18.48 -12.32 10.63
CA PHE A 415 -17.84 -11.92 9.40
C PHE A 415 -18.20 -12.84 8.22
N GLU A 416 -18.18 -14.15 8.42
CA GLU A 416 -18.59 -15.14 7.40
C GLU A 416 -20.06 -14.96 7.00
N ASN A 417 -20.95 -14.67 7.96
CA ASN A 417 -22.34 -14.37 7.66
C ASN A 417 -22.49 -13.08 6.83
N THR A 418 -21.76 -12.02 7.17
CA THR A 418 -21.75 -10.77 6.39
C THR A 418 -21.30 -11.01 4.95
N ILE A 419 -20.29 -11.86 4.74
CA ILE A 419 -19.84 -12.24 3.40
C ILE A 419 -20.97 -12.90 2.62
N LYS A 420 -21.64 -13.90 3.23
CA LYS A 420 -22.75 -14.59 2.60
C LYS A 420 -23.88 -13.65 2.20
N GLU A 421 -24.33 -12.79 3.11
CA GLU A 421 -25.42 -11.86 2.87
C GLU A 421 -25.08 -10.86 1.75
N THR A 422 -23.86 -10.34 1.74
CA THR A 422 -23.42 -9.39 0.69
C THR A 422 -23.20 -10.08 -0.65
N ASP A 423 -22.76 -11.35 -0.67
CA ASP A 423 -22.65 -12.12 -1.90
C ASP A 423 -24.03 -12.47 -2.49
N GLU A 424 -25.02 -12.78 -1.65
CA GLU A 424 -26.41 -13.01 -2.07
C GLU A 424 -27.03 -11.75 -2.70
N MET A 425 -26.80 -10.57 -2.11
CA MET A 425 -27.26 -9.30 -2.66
C MET A 425 -26.56 -9.00 -4.00
N THR A 426 -25.26 -9.26 -4.08
CA THR A 426 -24.49 -9.12 -5.33
C THR A 426 -24.99 -10.08 -6.41
N LEU A 427 -25.30 -11.32 -6.06
CA LEU A 427 -25.87 -12.31 -7.00
C LEU A 427 -27.22 -11.86 -7.54
N THR A 428 -28.06 -11.26 -6.69
CA THR A 428 -29.37 -10.71 -7.11
C THR A 428 -29.18 -9.59 -8.13
N ALA A 429 -28.25 -8.66 -7.89
CA ALA A 429 -27.92 -7.58 -8.83
C ALA A 429 -27.33 -8.14 -10.13
N THR A 430 -26.44 -9.14 -10.03
CA THR A 430 -25.82 -9.78 -11.20
C THR A 430 -26.87 -10.44 -12.08
N LYS A 431 -27.87 -11.10 -11.51
CA LYS A 431 -28.99 -11.68 -12.27
C LYS A 431 -29.80 -10.62 -13.00
N LEU A 432 -30.08 -9.48 -12.38
CA LEU A 432 -30.77 -8.36 -13.04
C LEU A 432 -29.97 -7.84 -14.23
N MET A 433 -28.67 -7.63 -14.09
CA MET A 433 -27.78 -7.20 -15.16
C MET A 433 -27.73 -8.25 -16.30
N MET A 434 -27.54 -9.54 -15.98
CA MET A 434 -27.53 -10.62 -16.97
C MET A 434 -28.85 -10.73 -17.73
N ASN A 435 -29.99 -10.50 -17.07
CA ASN A 435 -31.29 -10.45 -17.73
C ASN A 435 -31.38 -9.30 -18.74
N ALA A 436 -30.79 -8.12 -18.44
CA ALA A 436 -30.74 -7.02 -19.40
C ALA A 436 -30.01 -7.42 -20.70
N TRP A 437 -28.90 -8.15 -20.56
CA TRP A 437 -28.17 -8.68 -21.73
C TRP A 437 -28.95 -9.75 -22.48
N GLN A 438 -29.58 -10.71 -21.78
CA GLN A 438 -30.33 -11.80 -22.38
C GLN A 438 -31.57 -11.31 -23.13
N GLU A 439 -32.22 -10.28 -22.62
CA GLU A 439 -33.39 -9.66 -23.26
C GLU A 439 -33.03 -8.64 -24.36
N GLY A 440 -31.72 -8.41 -24.61
CA GLY A 440 -31.23 -7.45 -25.61
C GLY A 440 -31.54 -5.99 -25.26
N ILE A 441 -31.74 -5.69 -23.98
CA ILE A 441 -31.97 -4.34 -23.48
C ILE A 441 -30.67 -3.53 -23.49
N GLU A 442 -29.55 -4.20 -23.20
CA GLU A 442 -28.20 -3.64 -23.22
C GLU A 442 -27.19 -4.62 -23.86
N ASP A 443 -26.03 -4.12 -24.27
CA ASP A 443 -25.00 -4.90 -24.97
C ASP A 443 -23.91 -5.39 -24.00
N LYS A 444 -23.76 -6.71 -23.94
CA LYS A 444 -22.74 -7.36 -23.09
C LYS A 444 -21.29 -7.22 -23.55
N SER A 445 -21.04 -6.56 -24.66
CA SER A 445 -19.68 -6.43 -25.23
C SER A 445 -18.74 -5.64 -24.32
N ASN A 446 -19.28 -4.70 -23.55
CA ASN A 446 -18.57 -4.00 -22.48
C ASN A 446 -19.43 -4.00 -21.21
N PRO A 447 -19.09 -4.78 -20.18
CA PRO A 447 -19.94 -4.94 -18.98
C PRO A 447 -19.89 -3.78 -18.01
N PHE A 448 -19.46 -2.56 -18.42
CA PHE A 448 -19.26 -1.42 -17.52
C PHE A 448 -19.66 -0.05 -18.11
N ASP A 449 -20.27 0.02 -19.29
CA ASP A 449 -20.52 1.31 -19.94
C ASP A 449 -22.00 1.76 -19.92
N GLU A 450 -22.95 0.84 -19.75
CA GLU A 450 -24.35 1.20 -19.57
C GLU A 450 -24.76 1.42 -18.12
N SER A 451 -25.91 2.06 -17.92
CA SER A 451 -26.36 2.47 -16.57
C SER A 451 -26.56 1.30 -15.62
N ILE A 452 -27.17 0.21 -16.07
CA ILE A 452 -27.41 -0.95 -15.20
C ILE A 452 -26.10 -1.67 -14.82
N GLU A 453 -25.14 -1.69 -15.74
CA GLU A 453 -23.82 -2.27 -15.52
C GLU A 453 -23.00 -1.45 -14.53
N GLN A 454 -23.10 -0.12 -14.59
CA GLN A 454 -22.47 0.78 -13.61
C GLN A 454 -23.10 0.65 -12.22
N MET A 455 -24.42 0.50 -12.16
CA MET A 455 -25.11 0.19 -10.90
C MET A 455 -24.68 -1.18 -10.37
N TRP A 456 -24.58 -2.19 -11.25
CA TRP A 456 -24.05 -3.51 -10.87
C TRP A 456 -22.60 -3.44 -10.39
N ALA A 457 -21.73 -2.70 -11.07
CA ALA A 457 -20.35 -2.50 -10.61
C ALA A 457 -20.31 -1.83 -9.22
N SER A 458 -21.13 -0.82 -8.99
CA SER A 458 -21.23 -0.16 -7.68
C SER A 458 -21.66 -1.11 -6.57
N GLN A 459 -22.51 -2.09 -6.87
CA GLN A 459 -23.01 -3.07 -5.91
C GLN A 459 -21.89 -3.87 -5.25
N TRP A 460 -20.96 -4.40 -6.04
CA TRP A 460 -19.86 -5.23 -5.53
C TRP A 460 -18.56 -4.47 -5.29
N LEU A 461 -18.27 -3.44 -6.08
CA LEU A 461 -17.02 -2.70 -5.98
C LEU A 461 -17.01 -1.73 -4.79
N PHE A 462 -18.15 -1.10 -4.49
CA PHE A 462 -18.24 -0.10 -3.43
C PHE A 462 -19.01 -0.61 -2.21
N TYR A 463 -20.28 -0.96 -2.37
CA TYR A 463 -21.18 -1.20 -1.25
C TYR A 463 -20.90 -2.51 -0.52
N SER A 464 -20.85 -3.64 -1.23
CA SER A 464 -20.50 -4.93 -0.64
C SER A 464 -19.10 -4.92 -0.02
N ASN A 465 -18.13 -4.27 -0.69
CA ASN A 465 -16.78 -4.14 -0.17
C ASN A 465 -16.76 -3.36 1.15
N SER A 466 -17.42 -2.21 1.22
CA SER A 466 -17.47 -1.39 2.44
C SER A 466 -18.04 -2.17 3.62
N ILE A 467 -19.12 -2.90 3.42
CA ILE A 467 -19.74 -3.73 4.46
C ILE A 467 -18.79 -4.85 4.92
N ARG A 468 -18.15 -5.54 3.99
CA ARG A 468 -17.19 -6.62 4.30
C ARG A 468 -15.97 -6.11 5.04
N PHE A 469 -15.40 -4.98 4.64
CA PHE A 469 -14.29 -4.34 5.36
C PHE A 469 -14.69 -3.89 6.75
N ALA A 470 -15.89 -3.29 6.91
CA ALA A 470 -16.41 -2.90 8.21
C ALA A 470 -16.60 -4.10 9.14
N SER A 471 -17.14 -5.20 8.64
CA SER A 471 -17.27 -6.46 9.39
C SER A 471 -15.92 -7.07 9.75
N ALA A 472 -14.98 -7.14 8.80
CA ALA A 472 -13.66 -7.73 9.00
C ALA A 472 -12.86 -7.04 10.11
N MET A 473 -12.97 -5.72 10.23
CA MET A 473 -12.20 -4.90 11.18
C MET A 473 -13.03 -4.39 12.36
N THR A 474 -14.27 -4.88 12.52
CA THR A 474 -15.23 -4.36 13.53
C THR A 474 -15.35 -2.82 13.46
N GLY A 475 -15.39 -2.29 12.22
CA GLY A 475 -15.52 -0.87 11.95
C GLY A 475 -16.80 -0.26 12.52
N ALA A 476 -16.88 1.07 12.53
CA ALA A 476 -18.00 1.79 13.10
C ALA A 476 -19.34 1.31 12.50
N PRO A 477 -20.36 1.04 13.32
CA PRO A 477 -21.65 0.55 12.84
C PRO A 477 -22.33 1.50 11.87
N ASP A 478 -22.17 2.80 12.06
CA ASP A 478 -22.73 3.85 11.19
C ASP A 478 -22.09 3.82 9.80
N TYR A 479 -20.77 3.57 9.73
CA TYR A 479 -20.07 3.38 8.46
C TYR A 479 -20.68 2.20 7.67
N ALA A 480 -20.83 1.04 8.33
CA ALA A 480 -21.41 -0.15 7.71
C ALA A 480 -22.88 0.07 7.28
N ALA A 481 -23.65 0.84 8.02
CA ALA A 481 -25.04 1.12 7.72
C ALA A 481 -25.22 2.13 6.60
N PHE A 482 -24.58 3.30 6.69
CA PHE A 482 -24.94 4.48 5.88
C PHE A 482 -23.83 5.01 4.97
N LYS A 483 -22.55 4.82 5.29
CA LYS A 483 -21.45 5.31 4.46
C LYS A 483 -20.96 4.26 3.46
N ASN A 484 -21.51 4.27 2.26
CA ASN A 484 -21.30 3.23 1.23
C ASN A 484 -21.64 1.79 1.72
N GLY A 485 -22.56 1.67 2.69
CA GLY A 485 -22.91 0.41 3.33
C GLY A 485 -24.26 -0.15 2.91
N TRP A 486 -24.96 -0.78 3.89
CA TRP A 486 -26.24 -1.48 3.69
C TRP A 486 -27.33 -0.60 3.08
N TRP A 487 -27.40 0.71 3.42
CA TRP A 487 -28.36 1.63 2.84
C TRP A 487 -28.21 1.69 1.31
N TYR A 488 -27.00 1.99 0.85
CA TYR A 488 -26.73 2.11 -0.60
C TYR A 488 -26.77 0.77 -1.32
N LEU A 489 -26.41 -0.34 -0.66
CA LEU A 489 -26.52 -1.67 -1.24
C LEU A 489 -27.99 -1.99 -1.58
N ASN A 490 -28.93 -1.68 -0.67
CA ASN A 490 -30.36 -1.88 -0.88
C ASN A 490 -30.98 -0.91 -1.89
N GLU A 491 -30.66 0.41 -1.75
CA GLU A 491 -31.15 1.45 -2.63
C GLU A 491 -30.75 1.20 -4.09
N ASN A 492 -29.48 0.85 -4.32
CA ASN A 492 -28.96 0.56 -5.64
C ASN A 492 -29.64 -0.65 -6.30
N LEU A 493 -29.92 -1.70 -5.54
CA LEU A 493 -30.66 -2.85 -6.06
C LEU A 493 -32.09 -2.48 -6.46
N GLN A 494 -32.77 -1.60 -5.68
CA GLN A 494 -34.08 -1.07 -6.08
C GLN A 494 -33.98 -0.24 -7.35
N HIS A 495 -32.96 0.63 -7.48
CA HIS A 495 -32.75 1.40 -8.71
C HIS A 495 -32.50 0.51 -9.92
N MET A 496 -31.72 -0.56 -9.81
CA MET A 496 -31.53 -1.52 -10.88
C MET A 496 -32.85 -2.17 -11.33
N LYS A 497 -33.68 -2.57 -10.36
CA LYS A 497 -35.01 -3.15 -10.64
C LYS A 497 -35.91 -2.13 -11.37
N ASP A 498 -36.02 -0.90 -10.85
CA ASP A 498 -36.87 0.14 -11.42
C ASP A 498 -36.39 0.52 -12.85
N TRP A 499 -35.07 0.57 -13.07
CA TRP A 499 -34.48 0.79 -14.38
C TRP A 499 -34.87 -0.32 -15.38
N MET A 500 -34.79 -1.59 -14.98
CA MET A 500 -35.22 -2.73 -15.81
C MET A 500 -36.71 -2.63 -16.19
N GLU A 501 -37.57 -2.33 -15.23
CA GLU A 501 -39.02 -2.18 -15.50
C GLU A 501 -39.32 -1.01 -16.44
N PHE A 502 -38.59 0.11 -16.29
CA PHE A 502 -38.70 1.26 -17.19
C PHE A 502 -38.29 0.91 -18.63
N LYS A 503 -37.13 0.27 -18.81
CA LYS A 503 -36.62 -0.11 -20.15
C LYS A 503 -37.55 -1.08 -20.86
N LYS A 504 -38.10 -2.09 -20.18
CA LYS A 504 -39.10 -3.01 -20.74
C LYS A 504 -40.33 -2.29 -21.26
N LYS A 505 -40.89 -1.36 -20.46
CA LYS A 505 -42.05 -0.55 -20.90
C LYS A 505 -41.74 0.35 -22.12
N VAL A 506 -40.51 0.79 -22.28
CA VAL A 506 -40.10 1.59 -23.45
C VAL A 506 -39.95 0.72 -24.70
N GLN A 507 -39.46 -0.51 -24.57
CA GLN A 507 -39.33 -1.46 -25.70
C GLN A 507 -40.67 -2.01 -26.21
N GLU A 508 -41.68 -2.09 -25.33
CA GLU A 508 -43.03 -2.54 -25.67
C GLU A 508 -43.86 -1.48 -26.45
N ARG A 509 -43.38 -0.26 -26.56
CA ARG A 509 -44.02 0.88 -27.26
C ARG A 509 -43.42 1.08 -28.64
#